data_cfc21099e9a1bf5e7fc09811a8d40766
#
_entry.id   cfc21099e9a1bf5e7fc09811a8d40766
#
_cell.length_a   1.000
_cell.length_b   1.000
_cell.length_c   1.000
_cell.angle_alpha   90.00
_cell.angle_beta   90.00
_cell.angle_gamma   90.00
#
_symmetry.space_group_name_H-M   'P 1'
#
loop_
_entity.id
_entity.type
_entity.pdbx_description
1 polymer ?
#
loop_
_entity_poly.entity_id
_entity_poly.type
_entity_poly.pdbx_seq_one_letter_code
_entity_poly.pdbx_strand_id
1 'polypeptide(L)'
;RMRFQDKVAVVTGAAQGIGRRVAERLLEEGAQVVAVDRSELVFELAEHAGVLCLTADLEQAGDCQGVMQAAVERFGRLDILINNVGGTIWAKPFEHYETLQIEAEVRRSLFPTLWCCHAALPYMLERGSGAIVNVSSIATRSINRVPYGAAKGGVNALTACLAFETAGRGVRVNGPVGMRKIIGAIRRQLCFWSPNSPIGPSRNF
;
A
#
# COMPACT_ATOMS: atom_id res chain seq x y z
N ARG A 1 8.90 8.44 -22.50
CA ARG A 1 8.45 9.34 -21.41
C ARG A 1 8.28 8.49 -20.17
N MET A 2 8.96 8.81 -19.07
CA MET A 2 8.83 8.12 -17.78
C MET A 2 7.42 8.39 -17.23
N ARG A 3 6.71 7.33 -16.83
CA ARG A 3 5.27 7.43 -16.46
C ARG A 3 5.03 8.10 -15.12
N PHE A 4 6.02 8.05 -14.24
CA PHE A 4 5.91 8.57 -12.87
C PHE A 4 6.85 9.74 -12.61
N GLN A 5 7.28 10.40 -13.69
CA GLN A 5 8.04 11.63 -13.59
C GLN A 5 7.32 12.61 -12.64
N ASP A 6 8.05 13.20 -11.71
CA ASP A 6 7.56 14.17 -10.71
C ASP A 6 6.50 13.61 -9.74
N LYS A 7 6.43 12.29 -9.55
CA LYS A 7 5.56 11.63 -8.57
C LYS A 7 6.36 11.13 -7.38
N VAL A 8 5.77 11.24 -6.20
CA VAL A 8 6.32 10.71 -4.95
C VAL A 8 5.47 9.53 -4.49
N ALA A 9 6.11 8.40 -4.29
CA ALA A 9 5.47 7.16 -3.85
C ALA A 9 6.04 6.67 -2.52
N VAL A 10 5.18 6.28 -1.59
CA VAL A 10 5.54 5.48 -0.42
C VAL A 10 5.23 4.02 -0.73
N VAL A 11 6.22 3.14 -0.54
CA VAL A 11 6.07 1.69 -0.73
C VAL A 11 6.40 0.98 0.58
N THR A 12 5.41 0.29 1.16
CA THR A 12 5.58 -0.45 2.40
C THR A 12 5.96 -1.91 2.14
N GLY A 13 6.77 -2.50 3.04
CA GLY A 13 7.31 -3.84 2.84
C GLY A 13 8.29 -3.89 1.67
N ALA A 14 9.14 -2.88 1.54
CA ALA A 14 10.00 -2.66 0.37
C ALA A 14 11.35 -3.37 0.44
N ALA A 15 11.69 -4.04 1.54
CA ALA A 15 12.98 -4.73 1.70
C ALA A 15 13.15 -5.90 0.73
N GLN A 16 12.06 -6.59 0.39
CA GLN A 16 12.12 -7.79 -0.44
C GLN A 16 10.81 -8.05 -1.22
N GLY A 17 10.87 -9.03 -2.12
CA GLY A 17 9.69 -9.58 -2.80
C GLY A 17 8.93 -8.56 -3.65
N ILE A 18 7.60 -8.53 -3.46
CA ILE A 18 6.71 -7.66 -4.27
C ILE A 18 6.98 -6.19 -4.01
N GLY A 19 7.10 -5.79 -2.73
CA GLY A 19 7.32 -4.39 -2.36
C GLY A 19 8.62 -3.84 -2.96
N ARG A 20 9.71 -4.59 -2.85
CA ARG A 20 11.00 -4.23 -3.46
C ARG A 20 10.87 -4.04 -4.98
N ARG A 21 10.28 -5.01 -5.67
CA ARG A 21 10.12 -4.93 -7.12
C ARG A 21 9.23 -3.77 -7.57
N VAL A 22 8.22 -3.42 -6.75
CA VAL A 22 7.38 -2.24 -7.00
C VAL A 22 8.18 -0.95 -6.82
N ALA A 23 8.98 -0.84 -5.75
CA ALA A 23 9.84 0.32 -5.51
C ALA A 23 10.84 0.54 -6.65
N GLU A 24 11.58 -0.51 -7.03
CA GLU A 24 12.51 -0.49 -8.16
C GLU A 24 11.81 -0.04 -9.45
N ARG A 25 10.62 -0.60 -9.73
CA ARG A 25 9.88 -0.26 -10.95
C ARG A 25 9.40 1.19 -10.99
N LEU A 26 9.00 1.74 -9.85
CA LEU A 26 8.62 3.14 -9.74
C LEU A 26 9.81 4.06 -9.97
N LEU A 27 10.98 3.73 -9.41
CA LEU A 27 12.24 4.45 -9.62
C LEU A 27 12.66 4.40 -11.10
N GLU A 28 12.67 3.22 -11.73
CA GLU A 28 12.96 3.03 -13.16
C GLU A 28 12.05 3.90 -14.06
N GLU A 29 10.85 4.23 -13.60
CA GLU A 29 9.87 5.02 -14.34
C GLU A 29 9.79 6.49 -13.90
N GLY A 30 10.78 6.94 -13.13
CA GLY A 30 11.00 8.35 -12.80
C GLY A 30 10.31 8.86 -11.54
N ALA A 31 9.73 7.98 -10.71
CA ALA A 31 9.21 8.40 -9.40
C ALA A 31 10.34 8.65 -8.40
N GLN A 32 10.07 9.52 -7.43
CA GLN A 32 10.77 9.52 -6.16
C GLN A 32 10.07 8.54 -5.21
N VAL A 33 10.82 7.75 -4.45
CA VAL A 33 10.26 6.66 -3.65
C VAL A 33 10.73 6.75 -2.21
N VAL A 34 9.79 6.67 -1.27
CA VAL A 34 10.07 6.33 0.12
C VAL A 34 9.85 4.83 0.27
N ALA A 35 10.95 4.10 0.40
CA ALA A 35 10.95 2.66 0.61
C ALA A 35 11.00 2.38 2.12
N VAL A 36 9.98 1.73 2.67
CA VAL A 36 9.90 1.46 4.10
C VAL A 36 9.69 -0.01 4.39
N ASP A 37 10.44 -0.51 5.36
CA ASP A 37 10.33 -1.86 5.91
C ASP A 37 10.79 -1.87 7.38
N ARG A 38 10.48 -2.91 8.12
CA ARG A 38 11.08 -3.14 9.44
C ARG A 38 12.49 -3.75 9.35
N SER A 39 12.85 -4.30 8.19
CA SER A 39 14.14 -4.91 7.90
C SER A 39 15.10 -3.88 7.33
N GLU A 40 16.33 -3.85 7.83
CA GLU A 40 17.43 -3.03 7.31
C GLU A 40 17.81 -3.35 5.85
N LEU A 41 17.39 -4.50 5.32
CA LEU A 41 17.57 -4.83 3.90
C LEU A 41 16.94 -3.78 2.97
N VAL A 42 16.04 -2.93 3.46
CA VAL A 42 15.48 -1.81 2.69
C VAL A 42 16.57 -0.83 2.23
N PHE A 43 17.66 -0.71 2.96
CA PHE A 43 18.79 0.16 2.61
C PHE A 43 19.60 -0.31 1.39
N GLU A 44 19.40 -1.54 0.92
CA GLU A 44 19.98 -1.97 -0.37
C GLU A 44 19.40 -1.18 -1.57
N LEU A 45 18.26 -0.51 -1.37
CA LEU A 45 17.69 0.40 -2.39
C LEU A 45 18.35 1.79 -2.39
N ALA A 46 19.16 2.13 -1.40
CA ALA A 46 19.74 3.48 -1.24
C ALA A 46 20.69 3.88 -2.37
N GLU A 47 21.19 2.92 -3.16
CA GLU A 47 22.02 3.19 -4.35
C GLU A 47 21.23 3.85 -5.50
N HIS A 48 19.90 3.73 -5.49
CA HIS A 48 19.06 4.33 -6.52
C HIS A 48 18.88 5.83 -6.28
N ALA A 49 19.10 6.65 -7.31
CA ALA A 49 18.77 8.07 -7.23
C ALA A 49 17.26 8.27 -7.00
N GLY A 50 16.90 9.20 -6.12
CA GLY A 50 15.50 9.51 -5.84
C GLY A 50 14.79 8.61 -4.82
N VAL A 51 15.54 7.77 -4.07
CA VAL A 51 14.99 6.97 -2.99
C VAL A 51 15.29 7.58 -1.61
N LEU A 52 14.36 7.42 -0.68
CA LEU A 52 14.54 7.57 0.75
C LEU A 52 14.20 6.22 1.40
N CYS A 53 15.18 5.59 2.03
CA CYS A 53 14.98 4.33 2.74
C CYS A 53 14.73 4.61 4.23
N LEU A 54 13.71 3.96 4.80
CA LEU A 54 13.35 4.10 6.22
C LEU A 54 13.10 2.73 6.85
N THR A 55 13.56 2.55 8.09
CA THR A 55 13.10 1.45 8.94
C THR A 55 11.96 1.94 9.84
N ALA A 56 10.85 1.19 9.88
CA ALA A 56 9.69 1.51 10.71
C ALA A 56 8.85 0.26 10.99
N ASP A 57 8.25 0.21 12.18
CA ASP A 57 7.24 -0.79 12.53
C ASP A 57 5.83 -0.27 12.22
N LEU A 58 5.33 -0.60 11.05
CA LEU A 58 4.02 -0.13 10.59
C LEU A 58 2.82 -0.75 11.32
N GLU A 59 3.04 -1.64 12.29
CA GLU A 59 2.02 -2.02 13.27
C GLU A 59 1.75 -0.89 14.28
N GLN A 60 2.62 0.13 14.33
CA GLN A 60 2.50 1.33 15.16
C GLN A 60 1.99 2.53 14.33
N ALA A 61 0.91 3.15 14.78
CA ALA A 61 0.31 4.29 14.06
C ALA A 61 1.27 5.49 13.96
N GLY A 62 2.08 5.74 15.02
CA GLY A 62 3.06 6.83 15.04
C GLY A 62 4.13 6.69 13.98
N ASP A 63 4.64 5.47 13.76
CA ASP A 63 5.63 5.19 12.72
C ASP A 63 5.05 5.44 11.32
N CYS A 64 3.78 5.05 11.10
CA CYS A 64 3.11 5.34 9.84
C CYS A 64 2.98 6.85 9.58
N GLN A 65 2.66 7.63 10.60
CA GLN A 65 2.62 9.10 10.50
C GLN A 65 4.00 9.68 10.17
N GLY A 66 5.04 9.22 10.87
CA GLY A 66 6.43 9.64 10.62
C GLY A 66 6.90 9.35 9.19
N VAL A 67 6.54 8.18 8.63
CA VAL A 67 6.87 7.82 7.25
C VAL A 67 6.22 8.78 6.25
N MET A 68 4.93 9.11 6.41
CA MET A 68 4.23 10.01 5.49
C MET A 68 4.76 11.44 5.61
N GLN A 69 5.06 11.88 6.83
CA GLN A 69 5.69 13.17 7.09
C GLN A 69 7.07 13.25 6.42
N ALA A 70 7.93 12.24 6.59
CA ALA A 70 9.25 12.20 5.98
C ALA A 70 9.17 12.25 4.43
N ALA A 71 8.16 11.63 3.82
CA ALA A 71 7.93 11.72 2.38
C ALA A 71 7.66 13.17 1.94
N VAL A 72 6.82 13.87 2.66
CA VAL A 72 6.46 15.27 2.35
C VAL A 72 7.62 16.22 2.66
N GLU A 73 8.33 16.04 3.77
CA GLU A 73 9.51 16.84 4.12
C GLU A 73 10.63 16.68 3.09
N ARG A 74 10.87 15.46 2.61
CA ARG A 74 11.98 15.16 1.70
C ARG A 74 11.68 15.54 0.25
N PHE A 75 10.43 15.36 -0.21
CA PHE A 75 10.06 15.49 -1.61
C PHE A 75 8.94 16.49 -1.88
N GLY A 76 8.40 17.14 -0.84
CA GLY A 76 7.40 18.20 -0.95
C GLY A 76 5.97 17.72 -1.26
N ARG A 77 5.75 16.39 -1.40
CA ARG A 77 4.45 15.85 -1.81
C ARG A 77 4.32 14.36 -1.52
N LEU A 78 3.08 13.87 -1.56
CA LEU A 78 2.75 12.44 -1.55
C LEU A 78 1.66 12.18 -2.59
N ASP A 79 1.96 11.40 -3.62
CA ASP A 79 1.04 11.10 -4.73
C ASP A 79 0.53 9.67 -4.70
N ILE A 80 1.36 8.73 -4.24
CA ILE A 80 1.11 7.29 -4.35
C ILE A 80 1.44 6.61 -3.03
N LEU A 81 0.52 5.78 -2.53
CA LEU A 81 0.77 4.88 -1.41
C LEU A 81 0.55 3.44 -1.85
N ILE A 82 1.58 2.60 -1.68
CA ILE A 82 1.50 1.16 -1.93
C ILE A 82 1.59 0.44 -0.59
N ASN A 83 0.45 -0.02 -0.07
CA ASN A 83 0.36 -0.83 1.13
C ASN A 83 0.58 -2.30 0.78
N ASN A 84 1.79 -2.78 1.01
CA ASN A 84 2.17 -4.16 0.69
C ASN A 84 2.53 -4.98 1.94
N VAL A 85 2.70 -4.36 3.11
CA VAL A 85 2.96 -5.08 4.35
C VAL A 85 1.85 -6.06 4.69
N GLY A 86 2.24 -7.24 5.14
CA GLY A 86 1.38 -8.32 5.56
C GLY A 86 1.88 -9.67 5.04
N GLY A 87 1.42 -10.71 5.68
CA GLY A 87 1.78 -12.09 5.34
C GLY A 87 1.34 -13.02 6.45
N THR A 88 1.02 -14.25 6.12
CA THR A 88 0.66 -15.25 7.11
C THR A 88 1.87 -15.60 7.99
N ILE A 89 1.64 -15.70 9.27
CA ILE A 89 2.63 -16.13 10.26
C ILE A 89 2.48 -17.64 10.49
N TRP A 90 1.25 -18.09 10.67
CA TRP A 90 0.92 -19.50 10.91
C TRP A 90 -0.06 -20.03 9.87
N ALA A 91 0.06 -21.33 9.58
CA ALA A 91 -0.87 -22.07 8.73
C ALA A 91 -1.25 -23.37 9.42
N LYS A 92 -2.41 -23.39 10.10
CA LYS A 92 -2.93 -24.53 10.86
C LYS A 92 -4.45 -24.47 10.97
N PRO A 93 -5.13 -25.57 11.34
CA PRO A 93 -6.57 -25.56 11.61
C PRO A 93 -6.95 -24.49 12.64
N PHE A 94 -8.10 -23.86 12.45
CA PHE A 94 -8.47 -22.66 13.23
C PHE A 94 -8.60 -22.96 14.73
N GLU A 95 -9.12 -24.11 15.10
CA GLU A 95 -9.25 -24.58 16.48
C GLU A 95 -7.92 -24.75 17.23
N HIS A 96 -6.81 -24.76 16.50
CA HIS A 96 -5.47 -24.88 17.07
C HIS A 96 -4.73 -23.52 17.22
N TYR A 97 -5.39 -22.43 16.82
CA TYR A 97 -4.80 -21.10 17.06
C TYR A 97 -4.96 -20.69 18.52
N GLU A 98 -3.91 -20.18 19.10
CA GLU A 98 -3.96 -19.45 20.37
C GLU A 98 -4.47 -18.03 20.12
N THR A 99 -5.12 -17.44 21.14
CA THR A 99 -5.69 -16.07 21.03
C THR A 99 -4.66 -15.06 20.59
N LEU A 100 -3.46 -15.09 21.18
CA LEU A 100 -2.36 -14.18 20.82
C LEU A 100 -1.89 -14.35 19.38
N GLN A 101 -1.96 -15.57 18.83
CA GLN A 101 -1.61 -15.82 17.43
C GLN A 101 -2.65 -15.22 16.47
N ILE A 102 -3.93 -15.29 16.84
CA ILE A 102 -5.00 -14.64 16.07
C ILE A 102 -4.81 -13.12 16.06
N GLU A 103 -4.55 -12.53 17.23
CA GLU A 103 -4.28 -11.09 17.34
C GLU A 103 -3.06 -10.66 16.52
N ALA A 104 -1.95 -11.42 16.59
CA ALA A 104 -0.73 -11.13 15.85
C ALA A 104 -0.93 -11.18 14.33
N GLU A 105 -1.69 -12.15 13.81
CA GLU A 105 -2.04 -12.24 12.37
C GLU A 105 -2.85 -11.04 11.91
N VAL A 106 -3.85 -10.62 12.70
CA VAL A 106 -4.69 -9.46 12.38
C VAL A 106 -3.86 -8.18 12.46
N ARG A 107 -3.10 -8.00 13.53
CA ARG A 107 -2.23 -6.84 13.73
C ARG A 107 -1.26 -6.67 12.57
N ARG A 108 -0.53 -7.72 12.22
CA ARG A 108 0.47 -7.70 11.15
C ARG A 108 -0.12 -7.44 9.77
N SER A 109 -1.31 -7.95 9.47
CA SER A 109 -1.83 -8.01 8.09
C SER A 109 -2.94 -7.01 7.79
N LEU A 110 -3.50 -6.31 8.81
CA LEU A 110 -4.53 -5.30 8.64
C LEU A 110 -4.07 -3.91 9.11
N PHE A 111 -3.48 -3.79 10.29
CA PHE A 111 -3.18 -2.50 10.92
C PHE A 111 -2.21 -1.63 10.10
N PRO A 112 -1.12 -2.16 9.52
CA PRO A 112 -0.25 -1.36 8.66
C PRO A 112 -1.00 -0.65 7.53
N THR A 113 -1.94 -1.35 6.89
CA THR A 113 -2.77 -0.77 5.81
C THR A 113 -3.71 0.32 6.35
N LEU A 114 -4.37 0.08 7.49
CA LEU A 114 -5.25 1.07 8.15
C LEU A 114 -4.47 2.34 8.51
N TRP A 115 -3.36 2.20 9.23
CA TRP A 115 -2.57 3.34 9.71
C TRP A 115 -1.93 4.13 8.58
N CYS A 116 -1.35 3.45 7.59
CA CYS A 116 -0.75 4.12 6.44
C CYS A 116 -1.81 4.85 5.60
N CYS A 117 -2.99 4.26 5.36
CA CYS A 117 -4.09 4.96 4.68
C CYS A 117 -4.52 6.20 5.46
N HIS A 118 -4.72 6.07 6.78
CA HIS A 118 -5.11 7.17 7.65
C HIS A 118 -4.07 8.31 7.63
N ALA A 119 -2.79 7.98 7.72
CA ALA A 119 -1.70 8.94 7.74
C ALA A 119 -1.47 9.64 6.38
N ALA A 120 -1.67 8.93 5.26
CA ALA A 120 -1.44 9.49 3.93
C ALA A 120 -2.61 10.36 3.43
N LEU A 121 -3.83 10.02 3.83
CA LEU A 121 -5.04 10.61 3.29
C LEU A 121 -5.14 12.13 3.40
N PRO A 122 -4.78 12.77 4.55
CA PRO A 122 -4.80 14.23 4.66
C PRO A 122 -3.97 14.93 3.59
N TYR A 123 -2.73 14.50 3.36
CA TYR A 123 -1.85 15.08 2.35
C TYR A 123 -2.39 14.95 0.92
N MET A 124 -3.02 13.80 0.60
CA MET A 124 -3.60 13.57 -0.71
C MET A 124 -4.88 14.39 -0.93
N LEU A 125 -5.72 14.53 0.10
CA LEU A 125 -6.96 15.30 0.04
C LEU A 125 -6.69 16.80 -0.06
N GLU A 126 -5.74 17.33 0.69
CA GLU A 126 -5.32 18.74 0.60
C GLU A 126 -4.87 19.07 -0.83
N ARG A 127 -4.18 18.15 -1.49
CA ARG A 127 -3.75 18.33 -2.87
C ARG A 127 -4.86 18.07 -3.91
N GLY A 128 -6.00 17.49 -3.50
CA GLY A 128 -7.04 17.05 -4.42
C GLY A 128 -6.58 15.94 -5.40
N SER A 129 -5.51 15.20 -5.07
CA SER A 129 -4.95 14.17 -5.95
C SER A 129 -4.17 13.13 -5.16
N GLY A 130 -4.48 11.84 -5.39
CA GLY A 130 -3.78 10.73 -4.77
C GLY A 130 -4.17 9.36 -5.35
N ALA A 131 -3.31 8.37 -5.15
CA ALA A 131 -3.58 6.98 -5.51
C ALA A 131 -3.11 6.05 -4.40
N ILE A 132 -4.02 5.26 -3.84
CA ILE A 132 -3.72 4.26 -2.82
C ILE A 132 -3.94 2.86 -3.41
N VAL A 133 -2.96 2.00 -3.24
CA VAL A 133 -3.02 0.59 -3.66
C VAL A 133 -2.81 -0.30 -2.44
N ASN A 134 -3.84 -1.04 -2.05
CA ASN A 134 -3.80 -1.96 -0.91
C ASN A 134 -3.64 -3.40 -1.42
N VAL A 135 -2.47 -3.99 -1.21
CA VAL A 135 -2.20 -5.37 -1.65
C VAL A 135 -3.00 -6.34 -0.80
N SER A 136 -4.00 -6.96 -1.42
CA SER A 136 -4.83 -7.99 -0.83
C SER A 136 -4.29 -9.41 -1.13
N SER A 137 -5.07 -10.45 -0.86
CA SER A 137 -4.67 -11.84 -1.05
C SER A 137 -5.84 -12.71 -1.51
N ILE A 138 -5.54 -13.74 -2.30
CA ILE A 138 -6.48 -14.84 -2.58
C ILE A 138 -6.78 -15.66 -1.32
N ALA A 139 -5.97 -15.53 -0.26
CA ALA A 139 -6.13 -16.23 1.01
C ALA A 139 -7.39 -15.82 1.79
N THR A 140 -8.16 -14.83 1.34
CA THR A 140 -9.53 -14.57 1.81
C THR A 140 -10.47 -15.75 1.61
N ARG A 141 -10.04 -16.77 0.86
CA ARG A 141 -10.75 -18.04 0.62
C ARG A 141 -9.78 -19.21 0.70
N SER A 142 -9.03 -19.35 1.80
CA SER A 142 -8.04 -20.41 1.95
C SER A 142 -8.26 -21.24 3.22
N ILE A 143 -7.65 -22.42 3.26
CA ILE A 143 -7.65 -23.35 4.37
C ILE A 143 -6.50 -23.03 5.32
N ASN A 144 -6.65 -23.28 6.62
CA ASN A 144 -5.62 -23.16 7.65
C ASN A 144 -5.02 -21.77 7.85
N ARG A 145 -5.69 -20.72 7.38
CA ARG A 145 -5.23 -19.31 7.47
C ARG A 145 -6.39 -18.38 7.80
N VAL A 146 -7.31 -18.82 8.66
CA VAL A 146 -8.53 -18.06 8.97
C VAL A 146 -8.23 -16.66 9.48
N PRO A 147 -7.32 -16.44 10.46
CA PRO A 147 -7.04 -15.08 10.95
C PRO A 147 -6.41 -14.18 9.87
N TYR A 148 -5.49 -14.71 9.06
CA TYR A 148 -4.92 -13.98 7.92
C TYR A 148 -5.96 -13.66 6.86
N GLY A 149 -6.84 -14.64 6.56
CA GLY A 149 -7.97 -14.45 5.64
C GLY A 149 -8.93 -13.36 6.12
N ALA A 150 -9.25 -13.32 7.41
CA ALA A 150 -10.06 -12.28 8.03
C ALA A 150 -9.39 -10.91 7.93
N ALA A 151 -8.09 -10.81 8.22
CA ALA A 151 -7.32 -9.57 8.09
C ALA A 151 -7.33 -9.04 6.65
N LYS A 152 -7.11 -9.90 5.66
CA LYS A 152 -7.14 -9.51 4.22
C LYS A 152 -8.57 -9.24 3.72
N GLY A 153 -9.59 -9.87 4.29
CA GLY A 153 -10.99 -9.48 4.12
C GLY A 153 -11.25 -8.05 4.62
N GLY A 154 -10.69 -7.71 5.79
CA GLY A 154 -10.69 -6.35 6.33
C GLY A 154 -10.01 -5.34 5.41
N VAL A 155 -8.87 -5.69 4.79
CA VAL A 155 -8.21 -4.85 3.78
C VAL A 155 -9.10 -4.62 2.56
N ASN A 156 -9.86 -5.63 2.11
CA ASN A 156 -10.80 -5.48 1.01
C ASN A 156 -11.94 -4.51 1.36
N ALA A 157 -12.53 -4.67 2.55
CA ALA A 157 -13.60 -3.79 3.04
C ALA A 157 -13.10 -2.35 3.22
N LEU A 158 -11.94 -2.16 3.87
CA LEU A 158 -11.28 -0.85 3.99
C LEU A 158 -11.11 -0.19 2.62
N THR A 159 -10.62 -0.93 1.65
CA THR A 159 -10.37 -0.42 0.30
C THR A 159 -11.66 0.07 -0.36
N ALA A 160 -12.74 -0.69 -0.25
CA ALA A 160 -14.05 -0.32 -0.81
C ALA A 160 -14.63 0.92 -0.10
N CYS A 161 -14.66 0.92 1.24
CA CYS A 161 -15.18 2.04 2.02
C CYS A 161 -14.39 3.33 1.73
N LEU A 162 -13.07 3.26 1.75
CA LEU A 162 -12.22 4.42 1.51
C LEU A 162 -12.36 4.94 0.07
N ALA A 163 -12.53 4.05 -0.91
CA ALA A 163 -12.81 4.45 -2.29
C ALA A 163 -14.13 5.22 -2.42
N PHE A 164 -15.17 4.81 -1.70
CA PHE A 164 -16.45 5.54 -1.66
C PHE A 164 -16.31 6.90 -0.96
N GLU A 165 -15.65 6.96 0.19
CA GLU A 165 -15.46 8.21 0.94
C GLU A 165 -14.64 9.25 0.18
N THR A 166 -13.70 8.81 -0.66
CA THR A 166 -12.81 9.67 -1.44
C THR A 166 -13.32 9.94 -2.86
N ALA A 167 -14.44 9.34 -3.25
CA ALA A 167 -15.05 9.57 -4.56
C ALA A 167 -15.34 11.06 -4.78
N GLY A 168 -14.89 11.60 -5.90
CA GLY A 168 -15.03 13.04 -6.21
C GLY A 168 -14.04 13.98 -5.50
N ARG A 169 -13.21 13.44 -4.58
CA ARG A 169 -12.21 14.24 -3.83
C ARG A 169 -10.79 14.10 -4.39
N GLY A 170 -10.65 13.51 -5.58
CA GLY A 170 -9.38 13.38 -6.28
C GLY A 170 -8.47 12.22 -5.81
N VAL A 171 -8.85 11.47 -4.78
CA VAL A 171 -8.08 10.31 -4.29
C VAL A 171 -8.75 9.01 -4.75
N ARG A 172 -7.96 8.13 -5.34
CA ARG A 172 -8.41 6.82 -5.82
C ARG A 172 -7.82 5.71 -4.97
N VAL A 173 -8.65 4.76 -4.54
CA VAL A 173 -8.23 3.65 -3.70
C VAL A 173 -8.61 2.34 -4.38
N ASN A 174 -7.66 1.40 -4.47
CA ASN A 174 -7.89 0.10 -5.07
C ASN A 174 -7.11 -1.02 -4.37
N GLY A 175 -7.65 -2.25 -4.45
CA GLY A 175 -7.05 -3.44 -3.86
C GLY A 175 -6.89 -4.56 -4.89
N PRO A 176 -5.70 -4.74 -5.50
CA PRO A 176 -5.47 -5.88 -6.37
C PRO A 176 -5.41 -7.18 -5.56
N VAL A 177 -6.10 -8.19 -6.05
CA VAL A 177 -6.04 -9.56 -5.54
C VAL A 177 -5.17 -10.40 -6.48
N GLY A 178 -4.03 -10.90 -5.95
CA GLY A 178 -3.09 -11.77 -6.66
C GLY A 178 -2.01 -11.06 -7.48
N MET A 179 -0.83 -11.68 -7.53
CA MET A 179 0.44 -11.11 -8.02
C MET A 179 0.38 -10.59 -9.47
N ARG A 180 -0.27 -11.30 -10.40
CA ARG A 180 -0.42 -10.84 -11.79
C ARG A 180 -1.29 -9.57 -11.93
N LYS A 181 -2.24 -9.37 -11.00
CA LYS A 181 -3.12 -8.20 -11.00
C LYS A 181 -2.49 -6.97 -10.33
N ILE A 182 -1.50 -7.15 -9.44
CA ILE A 182 -0.83 -6.04 -8.75
C ILE A 182 -0.09 -5.16 -9.77
N ILE A 183 0.76 -5.72 -10.60
CA ILE A 183 1.49 -4.97 -11.63
C ILE A 183 0.52 -4.37 -12.66
N GLY A 184 -0.54 -5.09 -13.02
CA GLY A 184 -1.59 -4.61 -13.92
C GLY A 184 -2.48 -3.51 -13.32
N ALA A 185 -2.76 -3.54 -12.02
CA ALA A 185 -3.54 -2.51 -11.33
C ALA A 185 -2.72 -1.23 -11.13
N ILE A 186 -1.46 -1.37 -10.72
CA ILE A 186 -0.52 -0.25 -10.71
C ILE A 186 -0.45 0.39 -12.10
N ARG A 187 -0.32 -0.43 -13.16
CA ARG A 187 -0.36 0.07 -14.56
C ARG A 187 -1.63 0.84 -14.89
N ARG A 188 -2.81 0.28 -14.62
CA ARG A 188 -4.09 0.91 -15.01
C ARG A 188 -4.41 2.15 -14.19
N GLN A 189 -4.13 2.17 -12.91
CA GLN A 189 -4.45 3.31 -12.03
C GLN A 189 -3.56 4.52 -12.25
N LEU A 190 -2.33 4.27 -12.65
CA LEU A 190 -1.36 5.33 -12.85
C LEU A 190 -1.33 5.83 -14.31
N CYS A 191 -1.93 5.08 -15.26
CA CYS A 191 -2.03 5.49 -16.68
C CYS A 191 -3.25 6.36 -17.03
N PHE A 192 -4.27 6.45 -16.17
CA PHE A 192 -5.52 7.19 -16.45
C PHE A 192 -5.58 8.56 -15.77
N TRP A 193 -4.48 9.26 -15.62
CA TRP A 193 -4.54 10.66 -15.21
C TRP A 193 -4.49 11.58 -16.43
N SER A 194 -5.68 11.93 -16.94
CA SER A 194 -5.91 13.15 -17.75
C SER A 194 -6.82 14.06 -16.92
N PRO A 195 -6.48 15.33 -16.73
CA PRO A 195 -7.31 16.27 -15.97
C PRO A 195 -8.73 16.47 -16.53
N ASN A 196 -9.01 15.97 -17.73
CA ASN A 196 -10.23 16.21 -18.49
C ASN A 196 -11.04 14.95 -18.82
N SER A 197 -10.82 13.81 -18.14
CA SER A 197 -11.66 12.62 -18.39
C SER A 197 -12.91 12.67 -17.51
N PRO A 198 -14.14 12.69 -18.08
CA PRO A 198 -15.36 12.56 -17.31
C PRO A 198 -15.42 11.17 -16.68
N ILE A 199 -15.58 11.13 -15.36
CA ILE A 199 -15.74 9.89 -14.59
C ILE A 199 -17.14 9.34 -14.90
N GLY A 200 -17.19 8.36 -15.78
CA GLY A 200 -18.37 7.51 -15.93
C GLY A 200 -18.40 6.45 -14.83
N PRO A 201 -19.59 6.06 -14.30
CA PRO A 201 -19.67 5.04 -13.27
C PRO A 201 -19.19 3.69 -13.82
N SER A 202 -18.11 3.16 -13.27
CA SER A 202 -17.65 1.80 -13.60
C SER A 202 -18.67 0.80 -13.04
N ARG A 203 -19.50 0.25 -13.92
CA ARG A 203 -20.22 -1.00 -13.66
C ARG A 203 -19.19 -2.11 -13.67
N ASN A 204 -19.00 -2.78 -12.54
CA ASN A 204 -18.71 -4.21 -12.41
C ASN A 204 -18.26 -4.51 -10.98
N PHE A 205 -19.19 -5.10 -10.23
CA PHE A 205 -18.94 -5.86 -9.01
C PHE A 205 -18.28 -7.20 -9.35
#